data_c31dfa6e8c4e7d1288e01ad9403c4ba8
#
_entry.id   c31dfa6e8c4e7d1288e01ad9403c4ba8
#
_cell.length_a   1.000
_cell.length_b   1.000
_cell.length_c   1.000
_cell.angle_alpha   90.00
_cell.angle_beta   90.00
_cell.angle_gamma   90.00
#
_symmetry.space_group_name_H-M   'P 1'
#
loop_
_entity.id
_entity.type
_entity.pdbx_description
1 polymer ?
#
loop_
_entity_poly.entity_id
_entity_poly.type
_entity_poly.pdbx_seq_one_letter_code
_entity_poly.pdbx_strand_id
1 'polypeptide(L)'
;MKKIQLNQERCTGCRLCEMVCSLSHEGEMDLGVSRIQIDPSSESYFQPRICLQCQECPPSEVCPNEAFQWDKETGFVKIIMEECDMCGLCVSECPFSSIFEKNGKILVCNVCEGKPKCVELCHKQAIRFDSMKKN
;
A
#
# COMPACT_ATOMS: atom_id res chain seq x y z
N MET A 1 3.22 -11.57 -14.21
CA MET A 1 3.36 -11.14 -12.81
C MET A 1 2.10 -10.44 -12.36
N LYS A 2 1.55 -10.85 -11.21
CA LYS A 2 0.34 -10.23 -10.69
C LYS A 2 0.64 -8.89 -10.05
N LYS A 3 -0.28 -7.95 -10.19
CA LYS A 3 -0.18 -6.63 -9.57
C LYS A 3 -1.50 -6.20 -8.98
N ILE A 4 -1.42 -5.28 -8.01
CA ILE A 4 -2.61 -4.65 -7.45
C ILE A 4 -3.22 -3.73 -8.50
N GLN A 5 -4.52 -3.85 -8.70
CA GLN A 5 -5.30 -3.01 -9.59
C GLN A 5 -6.45 -2.39 -8.80
N LEU A 6 -6.68 -1.12 -9.03
CA LEU A 6 -7.72 -0.37 -8.33
C LEU A 6 -8.82 0.03 -9.29
N ASN A 7 -10.07 -0.12 -8.86
CA ASN A 7 -11.23 0.43 -9.55
C ASN A 7 -12.01 1.28 -8.54
N GLN A 8 -11.74 2.57 -8.55
CA GLN A 8 -12.28 3.52 -7.59
C GLN A 8 -13.80 3.59 -7.64
N GLU A 9 -14.38 3.40 -8.82
CA GLU A 9 -15.84 3.47 -9.00
C GLU A 9 -16.57 2.38 -8.22
N ARG A 10 -15.90 1.26 -7.92
CA ARG A 10 -16.49 0.16 -7.17
C ARG A 10 -16.34 0.28 -5.67
N CYS A 11 -15.49 1.18 -5.20
CA CYS A 11 -15.23 1.34 -3.77
C CYS A 11 -16.42 2.01 -3.09
N THR A 12 -16.93 1.38 -2.02
CA THR A 12 -18.06 1.89 -1.24
C THR A 12 -17.64 2.56 0.05
N GLY A 13 -16.35 2.60 0.35
CA GLY A 13 -15.85 3.20 1.59
C GLY A 13 -16.10 2.38 2.83
N CYS A 14 -16.35 1.06 2.71
CA CYS A 14 -16.66 0.21 3.86
C CYS A 14 -15.47 -0.01 4.81
N ARG A 15 -14.25 0.23 4.32
CA ARG A 15 -13.00 0.17 5.09
C ARG A 15 -12.61 -1.20 5.62
N LEU A 16 -13.21 -2.28 5.13
CA LEU A 16 -12.79 -3.64 5.51
C LEU A 16 -11.32 -3.89 5.16
N CYS A 17 -10.86 -3.35 4.04
CA CYS A 17 -9.47 -3.48 3.62
C CYS A 17 -8.52 -2.84 4.64
N GLU A 18 -8.87 -1.66 5.15
CA GLU A 18 -8.06 -0.98 6.16
C GLU A 18 -8.04 -1.76 7.47
N MET A 19 -9.20 -2.31 7.87
CA MET A 19 -9.32 -3.09 9.11
C MET A 19 -8.47 -4.35 9.06
N VAL A 20 -8.59 -5.13 8.00
CA VAL A 20 -7.84 -6.40 7.90
C VAL A 20 -6.35 -6.14 7.75
N CYS A 21 -5.96 -5.09 7.05
CA CYS A 21 -4.56 -4.73 6.89
C CYS A 21 -3.92 -4.38 8.24
N SER A 22 -4.60 -3.55 9.04
CA SER A 22 -4.09 -3.16 10.35
C SER A 22 -3.99 -4.36 11.29
N LEU A 23 -5.00 -5.21 11.33
CA LEU A 23 -4.98 -6.41 12.17
C LEU A 23 -3.87 -7.38 11.75
N SER A 24 -3.70 -7.59 10.46
CA SER A 24 -2.71 -8.56 9.94
C SER A 24 -1.28 -8.11 10.17
N HIS A 25 -1.00 -6.81 10.05
CA HIS A 25 0.35 -6.28 10.12
C HIS A 25 0.75 -5.81 11.52
N GLU A 26 -0.18 -5.25 12.28
CA GLU A 26 0.11 -4.66 13.58
C GLU A 26 -0.60 -5.35 14.75
N GLY A 27 -1.50 -6.28 14.47
CA GLY A 27 -2.22 -6.99 15.53
C GLY A 27 -3.28 -6.18 16.25
N GLU A 28 -3.62 -5.00 15.74
CA GLU A 28 -4.63 -4.13 16.34
C GLU A 28 -5.49 -3.46 15.27
N MET A 29 -6.70 -3.10 15.65
CA MET A 29 -7.63 -2.43 14.73
C MET A 29 -7.44 -0.91 14.83
N ASP A 30 -6.45 -0.40 14.10
CA ASP A 30 -6.19 1.03 13.97
C ASP A 30 -6.06 1.34 12.49
N LEU A 31 -7.05 2.01 11.92
CA LEU A 31 -7.06 2.30 10.49
C LEU A 31 -5.85 3.13 10.04
N GLY A 32 -5.28 3.92 10.96
CA GLY A 32 -4.11 4.74 10.65
C GLY A 32 -2.82 3.96 10.42
N VAL A 33 -2.75 2.70 10.85
CA VAL A 33 -1.56 1.86 10.60
C VAL A 33 -1.76 0.91 9.42
N SER A 34 -2.85 1.04 8.71
CA SER A 34 -3.09 0.27 7.50
C SER A 34 -2.17 0.71 6.37
N ARG A 35 -1.73 -0.25 5.54
CA ARG A 35 -0.93 0.03 4.34
C ARG A 35 -1.81 0.34 3.13
N ILE A 36 -3.11 0.27 3.30
CA ILE A 36 -4.09 0.79 2.34
C ILE A 36 -4.99 1.75 3.10
N GLN A 37 -5.20 2.94 2.53
CA GLN A 37 -6.05 3.95 3.17
C GLN A 37 -7.02 4.52 2.15
N ILE A 38 -8.27 4.67 2.57
CA ILE A 38 -9.32 5.22 1.73
C ILE A 38 -9.36 6.72 1.94
N ASP A 39 -9.22 7.47 0.86
CA ASP A 39 -9.31 8.92 0.89
C ASP A 39 -10.76 9.31 0.57
N PRO A 40 -11.51 9.89 1.53
CA PRO A 40 -12.91 10.30 1.28
C PRO A 40 -13.03 11.70 0.68
N SER A 41 -11.92 12.37 0.36
CA SER A 41 -11.97 13.78 -0.08
C SER A 41 -12.49 13.97 -1.50
N SER A 42 -12.58 12.90 -2.30
CA SER A 42 -13.18 13.00 -3.63
C SER A 42 -14.70 13.21 -3.54
N GLU A 43 -15.23 14.12 -4.36
CA GLU A 43 -16.66 14.40 -4.38
C GLU A 43 -17.48 13.28 -5.03
N SER A 44 -16.85 12.50 -5.90
CA SER A 44 -17.55 11.51 -6.72
C SER A 44 -17.45 10.09 -6.20
N TYR A 45 -16.33 9.73 -5.55
CA TYR A 45 -16.09 8.36 -5.11
C TYR A 45 -14.97 8.34 -4.07
N PHE A 46 -14.88 7.22 -3.36
CA PHE A 46 -13.77 6.98 -2.44
C PHE A 46 -12.54 6.53 -3.22
N GLN A 47 -11.36 6.99 -2.80
CA GLN A 47 -10.10 6.65 -3.46
C GLN A 47 -9.24 5.76 -2.55
N PRO A 48 -9.15 4.45 -2.84
CA PRO A 48 -8.18 3.62 -2.15
C PRO A 48 -6.75 4.03 -2.54
N ARG A 49 -5.89 4.16 -1.56
CA ARG A 49 -4.48 4.46 -1.77
C ARG A 49 -3.64 3.32 -1.24
N ILE A 50 -2.95 2.64 -2.12
CA ILE A 50 -2.11 1.48 -1.80
C ILE A 50 -0.92 1.48 -2.75
N CYS A 51 0.24 1.05 -2.26
CA CYS A 51 1.44 0.97 -3.10
C CYS A 51 1.19 0.09 -4.32
N LEU A 52 1.43 0.63 -5.51
CA LEU A 52 1.20 -0.06 -6.77
C LEU A 52 2.42 -0.88 -7.23
N GLN A 53 3.45 -0.97 -6.42
CA GLN A 53 4.66 -1.74 -6.71
C GLN A 53 5.30 -1.30 -8.03
N CYS A 54 5.51 0.02 -8.17
CA CYS A 54 6.06 0.60 -9.39
C CYS A 54 7.49 0.10 -9.66
N GLN A 55 7.82 -0.13 -10.92
CA GLN A 55 9.19 -0.51 -11.30
C GLN A 55 10.17 0.63 -11.04
N GLU A 56 9.77 1.84 -11.39
CA GLU A 56 10.53 3.04 -11.05
C GLU A 56 9.83 3.69 -9.87
N CYS A 57 10.45 3.60 -8.70
CA CYS A 57 9.87 4.07 -7.45
C CYS A 57 10.61 5.31 -6.96
N PRO A 58 10.05 6.53 -7.17
CA PRO A 58 10.74 7.75 -6.74
C PRO A 58 11.10 7.76 -5.25
N PRO A 59 10.22 7.28 -4.33
CA PRO A 59 10.59 7.21 -2.92
C PRO A 59 11.85 6.39 -2.66
N SER A 60 12.05 5.28 -3.37
CA SER A 60 13.24 4.47 -3.17
C SER A 60 14.50 5.18 -3.63
N GLU A 61 14.39 6.03 -4.65
CA GLU A 61 15.53 6.78 -5.18
C GLU A 61 15.98 7.90 -4.26
N VAL A 62 15.06 8.48 -3.47
CA VAL A 62 15.39 9.59 -2.57
C VAL A 62 15.74 9.14 -1.16
N CYS A 63 15.56 7.86 -0.83
CA CYS A 63 15.85 7.37 0.52
C CYS A 63 17.36 7.37 0.77
N PRO A 64 17.88 8.20 1.68
CA PRO A 64 19.33 8.32 1.89
C PRO A 64 19.93 7.07 2.52
N ASN A 65 19.13 6.23 3.17
CA ASN A 65 19.61 5.04 3.86
C ASN A 65 19.27 3.75 3.11
N GLU A 66 18.74 3.85 1.89
CA GLU A 66 18.37 2.71 1.06
C GLU A 66 17.48 1.71 1.81
N ALA A 67 16.50 2.23 2.56
CA ALA A 67 15.59 1.40 3.35
C ALA A 67 14.56 0.64 2.52
N PHE A 68 14.36 1.03 1.27
CA PHE A 68 13.48 0.31 0.34
C PHE A 68 14.22 -0.86 -0.29
N GLN A 69 13.68 -2.06 -0.11
CA GLN A 69 14.25 -3.25 -0.72
C GLN A 69 13.15 -4.06 -1.38
N TRP A 70 13.50 -4.81 -2.41
CA TRP A 70 12.57 -5.70 -3.08
C TRP A 70 12.91 -7.13 -2.68
N ASP A 71 11.89 -7.87 -2.25
CA ASP A 71 12.04 -9.27 -1.91
C ASP A 71 12.34 -10.06 -3.19
N LYS A 72 13.41 -10.86 -3.17
CA LYS A 72 13.85 -11.59 -4.36
C LYS A 72 12.88 -12.70 -4.75
N GLU A 73 12.15 -13.26 -3.80
CA GLU A 73 11.20 -14.34 -4.06
C GLU A 73 9.88 -13.81 -4.58
N THR A 74 9.33 -12.77 -3.93
CA THR A 74 8.01 -12.25 -4.28
C THR A 74 8.07 -11.10 -5.27
N GLY A 75 9.18 -10.36 -5.31
CA GLY A 75 9.31 -9.17 -6.14
C GLY A 75 8.63 -7.93 -5.57
N PHE A 76 8.10 -8.01 -4.36
CA PHE A 76 7.39 -6.89 -3.75
C PHE A 76 8.31 -6.06 -2.86
N VAL A 77 7.98 -4.76 -2.75
CA VAL A 77 8.78 -3.83 -1.95
C VAL A 77 8.54 -4.05 -0.46
N LYS A 78 9.57 -3.79 0.32
CA LYS A 78 9.46 -3.73 1.78
C LYS A 78 10.39 -2.64 2.32
N ILE A 79 10.05 -2.11 3.49
CA ILE A 79 10.88 -1.14 4.19
C ILE A 79 11.69 -1.86 5.26
N ILE A 80 13.00 -1.64 5.25
CA ILE A 80 13.89 -2.15 6.30
C ILE A 80 13.94 -1.07 7.39
N MET A 81 13.16 -1.25 8.46
CA MET A 81 13.03 -0.23 9.49
C MET A 81 14.33 0.03 10.24
N GLU A 82 15.22 -0.95 10.32
CA GLU A 82 16.55 -0.77 10.93
C GLU A 82 17.40 0.24 10.17
N GLU A 83 17.16 0.39 8.87
CA GLU A 83 17.89 1.33 8.03
C GLU A 83 17.19 2.69 7.93
N CYS A 84 15.92 2.76 8.28
CA CYS A 84 15.12 3.98 8.14
C CYS A 84 15.38 4.94 9.30
N ASP A 85 15.70 6.20 8.98
CA ASP A 85 15.90 7.26 9.98
C ASP A 85 14.69 8.18 10.14
N MET A 86 13.55 7.81 9.54
CA MET A 86 12.30 8.57 9.64
C MET A 86 12.35 9.97 9.07
N CYS A 87 13.16 10.21 8.04
CA CYS A 87 13.26 11.52 7.42
C CYS A 87 11.98 11.97 6.69
N GLY A 88 11.12 11.02 6.30
CA GLY A 88 9.83 11.34 5.70
C GLY A 88 9.85 11.74 4.22
N LEU A 89 11.01 11.74 3.57
CA LEU A 89 11.10 12.11 2.16
C LEU A 89 10.27 11.21 1.26
N CYS A 90 10.24 9.91 1.58
CA CYS A 90 9.51 8.92 0.78
C CYS A 90 8.00 9.21 0.77
N VAL A 91 7.45 9.68 1.87
CA VAL A 91 6.01 9.96 1.97
C VAL A 91 5.60 11.03 0.97
N SER A 92 6.39 12.10 0.84
CA SER A 92 6.08 13.19 -0.07
C SER A 92 6.43 12.87 -1.54
N GLU A 93 7.35 11.94 -1.78
CA GLU A 93 7.81 11.64 -3.14
C GLU A 93 6.94 10.62 -3.88
N CYS A 94 6.08 9.87 -3.17
CA CYS A 94 5.21 8.91 -3.84
C CYS A 94 4.14 9.63 -4.66
N PRO A 95 4.13 9.47 -6.01
CA PRO A 95 3.15 10.18 -6.84
C PRO A 95 1.72 9.73 -6.62
N PHE A 96 1.52 8.57 -5.98
CA PHE A 96 0.19 8.04 -5.69
C PHE A 96 -0.22 8.25 -4.23
N SER A 97 0.61 8.95 -3.44
CA SER A 97 0.37 9.20 -2.02
C SER A 97 0.07 7.92 -1.24
N SER A 98 0.83 6.86 -1.54
CA SER A 98 0.56 5.52 -1.02
C SER A 98 1.60 5.04 -0.01
N ILE A 99 2.39 5.94 0.53
CA ILE A 99 3.31 5.68 1.64
C ILE A 99 2.83 6.51 2.81
N PHE A 100 2.66 5.87 3.96
CA PHE A 100 2.09 6.50 5.14
C PHE A 100 3.06 6.46 6.30
N GLU A 101 2.91 7.38 7.24
CA GLU A 101 3.72 7.43 8.46
C GLU A 101 2.79 7.47 9.67
N LYS A 102 3.02 6.57 10.62
CA LYS A 102 2.31 6.62 11.90
C LYS A 102 3.09 5.86 12.97
N ASN A 103 3.06 6.39 14.20
CA ASN A 103 3.66 5.74 15.37
C ASN A 103 5.16 5.42 15.20
N GLY A 104 5.89 6.32 14.51
CA GLY A 104 7.32 6.13 14.29
C GLY A 104 7.66 5.07 13.26
N LYS A 105 6.71 4.75 12.37
CA LYS A 105 6.91 3.77 11.31
C LYS A 105 6.52 4.35 9.95
N ILE A 106 7.23 3.91 8.92
CA ILE A 106 6.83 4.14 7.53
C ILE A 106 6.07 2.91 7.06
N LEU A 107 4.88 3.13 6.51
CA LEU A 107 3.95 2.07 6.15
C LEU A 107 3.86 1.96 4.63
N VAL A 108 4.30 0.84 4.08
CA VAL A 108 4.24 0.55 2.64
C VAL A 108 3.70 -0.86 2.44
N CYS A 109 2.75 -1.01 1.53
CA CYS A 109 2.17 -2.31 1.23
C CYS A 109 3.20 -3.25 0.60
N ASN A 110 3.31 -4.45 1.14
CA ASN A 110 4.13 -5.53 0.58
C ASN A 110 3.28 -6.62 -0.09
N VAL A 111 2.00 -6.31 -0.38
CA VAL A 111 1.03 -7.22 -0.99
C VAL A 111 0.83 -8.49 -0.14
N CYS A 112 1.03 -8.39 1.18
CA CYS A 112 0.97 -9.53 2.11
C CYS A 112 1.79 -10.72 1.60
N GLU A 113 2.96 -10.42 1.01
CA GLU A 113 3.89 -11.41 0.44
C GLU A 113 3.27 -12.27 -0.67
N GLY A 114 2.28 -11.73 -1.39
CA GLY A 114 1.64 -12.38 -2.52
C GLY A 114 0.25 -12.92 -2.24
N LYS A 115 -0.26 -12.76 -1.03
CA LYS A 115 -1.61 -13.18 -0.64
C LYS A 115 -2.36 -12.03 0.02
N PRO A 116 -2.75 -11.02 -0.76
CA PRO A 116 -3.32 -9.79 -0.20
C PRO A 116 -4.70 -10.03 0.40
N LYS A 117 -4.80 -9.86 1.71
CA LYS A 117 -6.04 -10.08 2.46
C LYS A 117 -7.12 -9.06 2.15
N CYS A 118 -6.71 -7.82 1.86
CA CYS A 118 -7.66 -6.78 1.48
C CYS A 118 -8.41 -7.13 0.20
N VAL A 119 -7.72 -7.73 -0.76
CA VAL A 119 -8.33 -8.19 -2.02
C VAL A 119 -9.37 -9.26 -1.74
N GLU A 120 -9.04 -10.23 -0.86
CA GLU A 120 -9.96 -11.32 -0.52
C GLU A 120 -11.25 -10.80 0.13
N LEU A 121 -11.16 -9.74 0.92
CA LEU A 121 -12.30 -9.20 1.65
C LEU A 121 -13.08 -8.15 0.89
N CYS A 122 -12.53 -7.59 -0.18
CA CYS A 122 -13.24 -6.55 -0.94
C CYS A 122 -14.36 -7.18 -1.78
N HIS A 123 -15.56 -7.21 -1.24
CA HIS A 123 -16.71 -7.83 -1.89
C HIS A 123 -17.17 -7.09 -3.14
N LYS A 124 -16.74 -5.84 -3.32
CA LYS A 124 -17.04 -5.06 -4.53
C LYS A 124 -15.94 -5.15 -5.57
N GLN A 125 -14.85 -5.85 -5.26
CA GLN A 125 -13.70 -6.00 -6.17
C GLN A 125 -13.14 -4.66 -6.64
N ALA A 126 -13.17 -3.66 -5.76
CA ALA A 126 -12.51 -2.38 -6.02
C ALA A 126 -10.99 -2.50 -5.99
N ILE A 127 -10.48 -3.53 -5.31
CA ILE A 127 -9.08 -3.89 -5.24
C ILE A 127 -8.94 -5.30 -5.79
N ARG A 128 -8.08 -5.47 -6.78
CA ARG A 128 -7.84 -6.78 -7.40
C ARG A 128 -6.35 -7.05 -7.45
N PHE A 129 -6.01 -8.32 -7.48
CA PHE A 129 -4.63 -8.77 -7.60
C PHE A 129 -4.56 -9.75 -8.76
N ASP A 130 -4.33 -9.23 -9.95
CA ASP A 130 -4.40 -9.99 -11.19
C ASP A 130 -3.16 -9.78 -12.04
N SER A 131 -2.97 -10.69 -13.00
CA SER A 131 -1.97 -10.49 -14.04
C SER A 131 -2.36 -9.27 -14.87
N MET A 132 -1.37 -8.43 -15.19
CA MET A 132 -1.60 -7.30 -16.07
C MET A 132 -1.97 -7.82 -17.46
N LYS A 133 -3.15 -7.42 -17.92
CA LYS A 133 -3.52 -7.72 -19.31
C LYS A 133 -2.83 -6.71 -20.20
N LYS A 134 -2.09 -7.22 -21.16
CA LYS A 134 -1.58 -6.37 -22.24
C LYS A 134 -2.74 -6.04 -23.16
N ASN A 135 -3.05 -4.79 -23.28
CA ASN A 135 -4.00 -4.33 -24.29
C ASN A 135 -3.26 -4.08 -25.59
#